data_4e3ff61a8c7586c9d0f5b21ee0956f7c
#
_entry.id   4e3ff61a8c7586c9d0f5b21ee0956f7c
#
_cell.length_a   1.000
_cell.length_b   1.000
_cell.length_c   1.000
_cell.angle_alpha   90.00
_cell.angle_beta   90.00
_cell.angle_gamma   90.00
#
_symmetry.space_group_name_H-M   'P 1'
#
loop_
_entity.id
_entity.type
_entity.pdbx_description
1 polymer ?
#
loop_
_entity_poly.entity_id
_entity_poly.type
_entity_poly.pdbx_seq_one_letter_code
_entity_poly.pdbx_strand_id
1 'polypeptide(L)'
;TGHNFPEVTTFRDQRAAELGAQLIVRHVESSIAKGTVRLRDPQESRNAYQSVTLLEAIEEFKFDALMGGARRDEEKARAKERIFSHRDSFGQWQPKSQRPELWQLFNTRHHPSEHFRVFPISNWTELDVWQYIARERIELPSLYYSHPRSVVQRKGLWVPVTPLTPA
;
A
#
# COMPACT_ATOMS: atom_id res chain seq x y z
N THR A 1 0.51 -2.30 9.02
CA THR A 1 -0.35 -2.76 10.13
C THR A 1 0.34 -3.74 11.05
N GLY A 2 1.40 -4.42 10.64
CA GLY A 2 2.01 -5.53 11.39
C GLY A 2 1.25 -6.86 11.29
N HIS A 3 0.17 -6.92 10.52
CA HIS A 3 -0.74 -8.08 10.43
C HIS A 3 -0.64 -8.79 9.07
N ASN A 4 0.49 -8.69 8.40
CA ASN A 4 0.73 -9.39 7.15
C ASN A 4 1.06 -10.87 7.41
N PHE A 5 0.71 -11.72 6.46
CA PHE A 5 1.13 -13.12 6.50
C PHE A 5 2.66 -13.23 6.41
N PRO A 6 3.27 -14.20 7.10
CA PRO A 6 4.73 -14.41 7.07
C PRO A 6 5.28 -14.56 5.66
N GLU A 7 4.56 -15.25 4.77
CA GLU A 7 4.94 -15.44 3.37
C GLU A 7 5.11 -14.12 2.61
N VAL A 8 4.22 -13.14 2.89
CA VAL A 8 4.31 -11.81 2.28
C VAL A 8 5.50 -11.03 2.82
N THR A 9 5.75 -11.08 4.14
CA THR A 9 6.88 -10.37 4.73
C THR A 9 8.21 -10.95 4.28
N THR A 10 8.33 -12.28 4.25
CA THR A 10 9.52 -12.97 3.75
C THR A 10 9.79 -12.62 2.28
N PHE A 11 8.76 -12.70 1.44
CA PHE A 11 8.88 -12.34 0.03
C PHE A 11 9.31 -10.87 -0.16
N ARG A 12 8.71 -9.94 0.59
CA ARG A 12 9.10 -8.52 0.58
C ARG A 12 10.58 -8.34 0.91
N ASP A 13 11.04 -8.98 1.98
CA ASP A 13 12.41 -8.83 2.47
C ASP A 13 13.42 -9.41 1.47
N GLN A 14 13.11 -10.56 0.88
CA GLN A 14 13.91 -11.16 -0.18
C GLN A 14 13.98 -10.26 -1.42
N ARG A 15 12.82 -9.78 -1.91
CA ARG A 15 12.80 -8.91 -3.09
C ARG A 15 13.51 -7.58 -2.86
N ALA A 16 13.41 -6.99 -1.67
CA ALA A 16 14.15 -5.79 -1.35
C ALA A 16 15.66 -6.02 -1.39
N ALA A 17 16.13 -7.14 -0.86
CA ALA A 17 17.55 -7.51 -0.88
C ALA A 17 18.05 -7.77 -2.32
N GLU A 18 17.30 -8.53 -3.13
CA GLU A 18 17.63 -8.82 -4.53
C GLU A 18 17.74 -7.57 -5.40
N LEU A 19 16.88 -6.61 -5.16
CA LEU A 19 16.86 -5.33 -5.87
C LEU A 19 17.87 -4.32 -5.32
N GLY A 20 18.59 -4.64 -4.24
CA GLY A 20 19.48 -3.70 -3.55
C GLY A 20 18.70 -2.48 -3.00
N ALA A 21 17.41 -2.62 -2.73
CA ALA A 21 16.56 -1.54 -2.27
C ALA A 21 16.67 -1.36 -0.74
N GLN A 22 16.68 -0.11 -0.29
CA GLN A 22 16.60 0.19 1.14
C GLN A 22 15.19 -0.13 1.65
N LEU A 23 15.07 -1.13 2.51
CA LEU A 23 13.80 -1.51 3.13
C LEU A 23 13.56 -0.73 4.41
N ILE A 24 12.50 0.09 4.42
CA ILE A 24 12.05 0.82 5.60
C ILE A 24 10.71 0.24 6.03
N VAL A 25 10.65 -0.32 7.23
CA VAL A 25 9.43 -0.89 7.80
C VAL A 25 8.94 0.01 8.94
N ARG A 26 7.69 0.43 8.86
CA ARG A 26 7.00 1.20 9.90
C ARG A 26 5.76 0.45 10.38
N HIS A 27 5.52 0.48 11.65
CA HIS A 27 4.36 -0.16 12.29
C HIS A 27 3.46 0.88 12.93
N VAL A 28 2.15 0.69 12.83
CA VAL A 28 1.15 1.56 13.47
C VAL A 28 1.34 1.57 14.99
N GLU A 29 1.74 0.44 15.58
CA GLU A 29 2.07 0.33 17.00
C GLU A 29 3.16 1.30 17.45
N SER A 30 4.12 1.60 16.57
CA SER A 30 5.16 2.61 16.86
C SER A 30 4.57 4.02 16.93
N SER A 31 3.61 4.34 16.05
CA SER A 31 2.89 5.62 16.06
C SER A 31 1.97 5.73 17.28
N ILE A 32 1.37 4.61 17.72
CA ILE A 32 0.60 4.55 18.97
C ILE A 32 1.51 4.80 20.19
N ALA A 33 2.65 4.14 20.24
CA ALA A 33 3.62 4.32 21.35
C ALA A 33 4.17 5.75 21.43
N LYS A 34 4.34 6.42 20.28
CA LYS A 34 4.71 7.85 20.18
C LYS A 34 3.57 8.80 20.55
N GLY A 35 2.33 8.32 20.65
CA GLY A 35 1.15 9.13 20.93
C GLY A 35 0.59 9.91 19.73
N THR A 36 1.12 9.72 18.52
CA THR A 36 0.62 10.34 17.28
C THR A 36 -0.66 9.67 16.76
N VAL A 37 -0.87 8.41 17.12
CA VAL A 37 -2.11 7.66 16.89
C VAL A 37 -2.75 7.33 18.25
N ARG A 38 -4.03 7.63 18.38
CA ARG A 38 -4.85 7.24 19.54
C ARG A 38 -5.98 6.33 19.07
N LEU A 39 -6.04 5.12 19.62
CA LEU A 39 -7.12 4.18 19.36
C LEU A 39 -8.38 4.61 20.12
N ARG A 40 -9.53 4.44 19.49
CA ARG A 40 -10.84 4.60 20.17
C ARG A 40 -11.20 3.36 20.97
N ASP A 41 -10.80 2.18 20.43
CA ASP A 41 -10.99 0.88 21.05
C ASP A 41 -9.67 0.08 20.88
N PRO A 42 -9.18 -0.64 21.92
CA PRO A 42 -8.01 -1.51 21.82
C PRO A 42 -8.09 -2.56 20.70
N GLN A 43 -9.31 -2.98 20.33
CA GLN A 43 -9.54 -3.96 19.27
C GLN A 43 -9.80 -3.32 17.89
N GLU A 44 -9.74 -1.99 17.79
CA GLU A 44 -9.97 -1.27 16.54
C GLU A 44 -8.93 -1.67 15.47
N SER A 45 -9.42 -1.79 14.22
CA SER A 45 -8.54 -2.11 13.09
C SER A 45 -7.46 -1.03 12.90
N ARG A 46 -6.20 -1.46 12.79
CA ARG A 46 -5.05 -0.58 12.52
C ARG A 46 -5.06 -0.01 11.11
N ASN A 47 -5.90 -0.52 10.22
CA ASN A 47 -5.95 -0.10 8.82
C ASN A 47 -6.26 1.40 8.66
N ALA A 48 -7.13 1.96 9.49
CA ALA A 48 -7.49 3.38 9.46
C ALA A 48 -6.29 4.31 9.76
N TYR A 49 -5.31 3.82 10.50
CA TYR A 49 -4.17 4.60 10.99
C TYR A 49 -2.90 4.46 10.15
N GLN A 50 -2.91 3.62 9.12
CA GLN A 50 -1.75 3.46 8.22
C GLN A 50 -1.32 4.76 7.56
N SER A 51 -2.28 5.62 7.23
CA SER A 51 -2.00 6.91 6.59
C SER A 51 -1.18 7.84 7.49
N VAL A 52 -1.42 7.83 8.81
CA VAL A 52 -0.64 8.63 9.77
C VAL A 52 0.81 8.14 9.79
N THR A 53 1.02 6.82 9.96
CA THR A 53 2.36 6.21 9.97
C THR A 53 3.10 6.44 8.63
N LEU A 54 2.37 6.46 7.51
CA LEU A 54 2.95 6.77 6.20
C LEU A 54 3.39 8.24 6.12
N LEU A 55 2.58 9.17 6.59
CA LEU A 55 2.93 10.60 6.60
C LEU A 55 4.15 10.87 7.49
N GLU A 56 4.25 10.22 8.65
CA GLU A 56 5.45 10.30 9.50
C GLU A 56 6.71 9.86 8.73
N ALA A 57 6.63 8.77 7.96
CA ALA A 57 7.76 8.31 7.16
C ALA A 57 8.10 9.29 6.02
N ILE A 58 7.09 9.86 5.34
CA ILE A 58 7.29 10.87 4.30
C ILE A 58 8.02 12.09 4.87
N GLU A 59 7.61 12.56 6.02
CA GLU A 59 8.22 13.71 6.68
C GLU A 59 9.65 13.42 7.14
N GLU A 60 9.90 12.23 7.70
CA GLU A 60 11.22 11.81 8.18
C GLU A 60 12.21 11.68 7.02
N PHE A 61 11.81 11.04 5.92
CA PHE A 61 12.69 10.75 4.78
C PHE A 61 12.61 11.78 3.65
N LYS A 62 11.70 12.75 3.76
CA LYS A 62 11.50 13.82 2.78
C LYS A 62 11.24 13.30 1.36
N PHE A 63 10.36 12.28 1.24
CA PHE A 63 10.00 11.73 -0.05
C PHE A 63 9.14 12.71 -0.86
N ASP A 64 9.58 13.04 -2.07
CA ASP A 64 8.81 13.84 -3.03
C ASP A 64 7.73 13.02 -3.75
N ALA A 65 7.96 11.73 -3.90
CA ALA A 65 7.05 10.82 -4.58
C ALA A 65 6.98 9.43 -3.91
N LEU A 66 5.77 8.87 -3.90
CA LEU A 66 5.50 7.51 -3.41
C LEU A 66 4.85 6.71 -4.53
N MET A 67 5.47 5.62 -4.95
CA MET A 67 4.91 4.71 -5.94
C MET A 67 4.02 3.66 -5.30
N GLY A 68 2.93 3.32 -5.98
CA GLY A 68 1.99 2.28 -5.55
C GLY A 68 1.33 1.57 -6.72
N GLY A 69 0.82 0.36 -6.45
CA GLY A 69 0.18 -0.49 -7.46
C GLY A 69 -1.33 -0.28 -7.60
N ALA A 70 -1.91 0.79 -7.07
CA ALA A 70 -3.34 1.01 -7.15
C ALA A 70 -3.81 1.21 -8.61
N ARG A 71 -4.95 0.61 -8.93
CA ARG A 71 -5.57 0.65 -10.27
C ARG A 71 -7.02 1.13 -10.18
N ARG A 72 -7.50 1.83 -11.20
CA ARG A 72 -8.90 2.28 -11.28
C ARG A 72 -9.89 1.13 -11.39
N ASP A 73 -9.42 0.00 -11.90
CA ASP A 73 -10.20 -1.22 -12.12
C ASP A 73 -10.53 -1.98 -10.82
N GLU A 74 -9.80 -1.73 -9.73
CA GLU A 74 -9.97 -2.47 -8.48
C GLU A 74 -11.33 -2.21 -7.81
N GLU A 75 -11.71 -0.95 -7.72
CA GLU A 75 -12.97 -0.55 -7.08
C GLU A 75 -13.37 0.88 -7.46
N LYS A 76 -14.66 1.20 -7.31
CA LYS A 76 -15.21 2.52 -7.66
C LYS A 76 -14.51 3.68 -6.92
N ALA A 77 -14.09 3.49 -5.67
CA ALA A 77 -13.37 4.50 -4.90
C ALA A 77 -11.97 4.81 -5.48
N ARG A 78 -11.38 3.87 -6.21
CA ARG A 78 -10.08 4.01 -6.90
C ARG A 78 -10.19 4.74 -8.23
N ALA A 79 -11.38 4.93 -8.78
CA ALA A 79 -11.57 5.59 -10.08
C ALA A 79 -11.00 7.03 -10.13
N LYS A 80 -10.84 7.69 -8.98
CA LYS A 80 -10.18 8.99 -8.86
C LYS A 80 -8.66 8.93 -8.91
N GLU A 81 -8.05 7.77 -8.66
CA GLU A 81 -6.60 7.62 -8.65
C GLU A 81 -6.06 7.76 -10.08
N ARG A 82 -5.23 8.77 -10.26
CA ARG A 82 -4.54 9.06 -11.51
C ARG A 82 -3.13 8.47 -11.46
N ILE A 83 -2.41 8.46 -12.59
CA ILE A 83 -1.00 8.06 -12.58
C ILE A 83 -0.24 8.96 -11.60
N PHE A 84 -0.44 10.28 -11.68
CA PHE A 84 0.09 11.23 -10.70
C PHE A 84 -1.05 11.79 -9.86
N SER A 85 -1.02 11.56 -8.56
CA SER A 85 -2.00 12.08 -7.59
C SER A 85 -1.32 13.05 -6.65
N HIS A 86 -1.57 14.35 -6.87
CA HIS A 86 -1.01 15.42 -6.05
C HIS A 86 -1.62 15.42 -4.65
N ARG A 87 -0.76 15.51 -3.65
CA ARG A 87 -1.12 15.53 -2.23
C ARG A 87 -0.62 16.82 -1.59
N ASP A 88 -1.50 17.50 -0.88
CA ASP A 88 -1.14 18.68 -0.11
C ASP A 88 -0.27 18.33 1.11
N SER A 89 0.11 19.34 1.89
CA SER A 89 0.90 19.18 3.11
C SER A 89 0.24 18.31 4.18
N PHE A 90 -1.07 18.07 4.11
CA PHE A 90 -1.82 17.16 4.98
C PHE A 90 -1.96 15.76 4.38
N GLY A 91 -1.37 15.51 3.21
CA GLY A 91 -1.49 14.25 2.47
C GLY A 91 -2.84 14.03 1.79
N GLN A 92 -3.68 15.08 1.71
CA GLN A 92 -4.99 15.02 1.07
C GLN A 92 -4.87 15.21 -0.44
N TRP A 93 -5.74 14.56 -1.18
CA TRP A 93 -5.78 14.69 -2.63
C TRP A 93 -6.24 16.08 -3.06
N GLN A 94 -5.46 16.74 -3.93
CA GLN A 94 -5.72 18.08 -4.46
C GLN A 94 -6.09 18.03 -5.96
N PRO A 95 -7.37 17.73 -6.29
CA PRO A 95 -7.79 17.59 -7.68
C PRO A 95 -7.66 18.89 -8.49
N LYS A 96 -7.74 20.05 -7.85
CA LYS A 96 -7.65 21.35 -8.50
C LYS A 96 -6.22 21.69 -8.97
N SER A 97 -5.22 21.18 -8.27
CA SER A 97 -3.80 21.38 -8.60
C SER A 97 -3.27 20.29 -9.52
N GLN A 98 -4.03 19.24 -9.75
CA GLN A 98 -3.66 18.13 -10.59
C GLN A 98 -4.06 18.40 -12.03
N ARG A 99 -3.11 18.27 -12.97
CA ARG A 99 -3.42 18.34 -14.40
C ARG A 99 -4.13 17.06 -14.87
N PRO A 100 -5.05 17.17 -15.83
CA PRO A 100 -5.56 15.99 -16.53
C PRO A 100 -4.39 15.21 -17.17
N GLU A 101 -4.43 13.89 -17.07
CA GLU A 101 -3.43 12.99 -17.70
C GLU A 101 -3.71 12.74 -19.18
N LEU A 102 -4.72 13.41 -19.72
CA LEU A 102 -5.01 13.41 -21.14
C LEU A 102 -3.79 13.93 -21.90
N TRP A 103 -3.45 13.27 -23.03
CA TRP A 103 -2.29 13.64 -23.84
C TRP A 103 -0.93 13.49 -23.14
N GLN A 104 -0.85 12.68 -22.08
CA GLN A 104 0.39 12.50 -21.29
C GLN A 104 0.95 13.80 -20.71
N LEU A 105 0.10 14.75 -20.42
CA LEU A 105 0.49 16.00 -19.78
C LEU A 105 0.48 15.84 -18.26
N PHE A 106 1.66 15.63 -17.70
CA PHE A 106 1.84 15.51 -16.26
C PHE A 106 2.35 16.82 -15.66
N ASN A 107 1.86 17.14 -14.46
CA ASN A 107 2.38 18.24 -13.66
C ASN A 107 2.96 17.67 -12.38
N THR A 108 4.28 17.77 -12.23
CA THR A 108 5.01 17.29 -11.06
C THR A 108 5.56 18.42 -10.18
N ARG A 109 5.19 19.68 -10.49
CA ARG A 109 5.56 20.81 -9.63
C ARG A 109 4.77 20.74 -8.32
N HIS A 110 5.46 20.79 -7.18
CA HIS A 110 4.88 20.83 -5.85
C HIS A 110 5.63 21.81 -4.95
N HIS A 111 4.99 22.23 -3.87
CA HIS A 111 5.61 23.03 -2.82
C HIS A 111 6.32 22.14 -1.80
N PRO A 112 7.24 22.72 -0.98
CA PRO A 112 7.76 22.00 0.19
C PRO A 112 6.61 21.45 1.04
N SER A 113 6.76 20.23 1.56
CA SER A 113 5.76 19.48 2.32
C SER A 113 4.59 18.86 1.52
N GLU A 114 4.44 19.17 0.24
CA GLU A 114 3.55 18.45 -0.67
C GLU A 114 4.30 17.26 -1.29
N HIS A 115 3.54 16.28 -1.81
CA HIS A 115 4.14 15.13 -2.47
C HIS A 115 3.21 14.53 -3.53
N PHE A 116 3.75 13.65 -4.37
CA PHE A 116 2.97 12.88 -5.32
C PHE A 116 2.83 11.43 -4.89
N ARG A 117 1.63 10.87 -5.05
CA ARG A 117 1.44 9.43 -5.16
C ARG A 117 1.41 9.07 -6.63
N VAL A 118 2.27 8.15 -7.04
CA VAL A 118 2.42 7.74 -8.44
C VAL A 118 1.93 6.31 -8.58
N PHE A 119 0.98 6.10 -9.47
CA PHE A 119 0.37 4.80 -9.75
C PHE A 119 0.61 4.41 -11.21
N PRO A 120 1.79 3.88 -11.55
CA PRO A 120 2.18 3.63 -12.94
C PRO A 120 1.21 2.74 -13.71
N ILE A 121 0.55 1.82 -13.01
CA ILE A 121 -0.42 0.88 -13.59
C ILE A 121 -1.89 1.29 -13.36
N SER A 122 -2.14 2.57 -13.07
CA SER A 122 -3.49 3.08 -12.76
C SER A 122 -4.55 2.74 -13.81
N ASN A 123 -4.16 2.66 -15.08
CA ASN A 123 -5.05 2.38 -16.21
C ASN A 123 -5.15 0.90 -16.57
N TRP A 124 -4.41 0.02 -15.88
CA TRP A 124 -4.38 -1.41 -16.20
C TRP A 124 -5.59 -2.12 -15.61
N THR A 125 -6.07 -3.10 -16.35
CA THR A 125 -7.06 -4.07 -15.85
C THR A 125 -6.36 -5.17 -15.06
N GLU A 126 -7.15 -5.98 -14.35
CA GLU A 126 -6.62 -7.19 -13.67
C GLU A 126 -5.93 -8.13 -14.67
N LEU A 127 -6.53 -8.29 -15.85
CA LEU A 127 -5.97 -9.13 -16.91
C LEU A 127 -4.61 -8.61 -17.40
N ASP A 128 -4.46 -7.29 -17.58
CA ASP A 128 -3.18 -6.69 -17.98
C ASP A 128 -2.08 -7.00 -16.98
N VAL A 129 -2.37 -6.94 -15.69
CA VAL A 129 -1.42 -7.26 -14.62
C VAL A 129 -0.97 -8.72 -14.74
N TRP A 130 -1.90 -9.67 -14.88
CA TRP A 130 -1.56 -11.09 -14.99
C TRP A 130 -0.79 -11.41 -16.27
N GLN A 131 -1.14 -10.80 -17.39
CA GLN A 131 -0.40 -10.94 -18.65
C GLN A 131 1.03 -10.40 -18.54
N TYR A 132 1.20 -9.26 -17.87
CA TYR A 132 2.50 -8.67 -17.62
C TYR A 132 3.36 -9.57 -16.72
N ILE A 133 2.81 -10.06 -15.61
CA ILE A 133 3.48 -11.00 -14.69
C ILE A 133 3.96 -12.24 -15.46
N ALA A 134 3.09 -12.83 -16.30
CA ALA A 134 3.44 -14.00 -17.08
C ALA A 134 4.53 -13.71 -18.12
N ARG A 135 4.43 -12.60 -18.84
CA ARG A 135 5.40 -12.19 -19.87
C ARG A 135 6.77 -11.90 -19.29
N GLU A 136 6.82 -11.14 -18.21
CA GLU A 136 8.08 -10.74 -17.56
C GLU A 136 8.58 -11.78 -16.55
N ARG A 137 7.84 -12.88 -16.35
CA ARG A 137 8.17 -13.96 -15.40
C ARG A 137 8.42 -13.42 -13.99
N ILE A 138 7.55 -12.52 -13.55
CA ILE A 138 7.65 -11.90 -12.22
C ILE A 138 7.28 -12.95 -11.16
N GLU A 139 8.16 -13.13 -10.20
CA GLU A 139 7.89 -13.98 -9.05
C GLU A 139 6.79 -13.41 -8.17
N LEU A 140 5.97 -14.29 -7.63
CA LEU A 140 4.87 -13.97 -6.73
C LEU A 140 5.06 -14.67 -5.39
N PRO A 141 4.55 -14.10 -4.29
CA PRO A 141 4.53 -14.82 -3.02
C PRO A 141 3.66 -16.06 -3.11
N SER A 142 4.02 -17.11 -2.35
CA SER A 142 3.35 -18.41 -2.38
C SER A 142 1.85 -18.37 -2.13
N LEU A 143 1.34 -17.28 -1.53
CA LEU A 143 -0.10 -17.07 -1.29
C LEU A 143 -0.95 -17.02 -2.56
N TYR A 144 -0.36 -16.70 -3.72
CA TYR A 144 -1.05 -16.71 -5.01
C TYR A 144 -1.22 -18.10 -5.62
N TYR A 145 -0.56 -19.10 -5.04
CA TYR A 145 -0.63 -20.48 -5.49
C TYR A 145 -1.40 -21.35 -4.50
N SER A 146 -1.90 -22.49 -4.96
CA SER A 146 -2.51 -23.48 -4.07
C SER A 146 -1.51 -23.97 -3.03
N HIS A 147 -1.85 -23.88 -1.76
CA HIS A 147 -1.01 -24.32 -0.65
C HIS A 147 -1.86 -24.79 0.55
N PRO A 148 -1.39 -25.77 1.33
CA PRO A 148 -2.05 -26.17 2.57
C PRO A 148 -1.89 -25.05 3.61
N ARG A 149 -3.00 -24.80 4.35
CA ARG A 149 -3.02 -23.80 5.43
C ARG A 149 -3.95 -24.26 6.55
N SER A 150 -3.50 -24.11 7.78
CA SER A 150 -4.37 -24.31 8.94
C SER A 150 -5.42 -23.21 9.01
N VAL A 151 -6.67 -23.61 9.19
CA VAL A 151 -7.80 -22.70 9.30
C VAL A 151 -8.65 -23.05 10.54
N VAL A 152 -9.33 -22.04 11.08
CA VAL A 152 -10.30 -22.17 12.17
C VAL A 152 -11.62 -21.58 11.73
N GLN A 153 -12.73 -22.21 12.15
CA GLN A 153 -14.05 -21.66 11.86
C GLN A 153 -14.43 -20.61 12.91
N ARG A 154 -14.70 -19.38 12.45
CA ARG A 154 -15.19 -18.28 13.28
C ARG A 154 -16.40 -17.62 12.63
N LYS A 155 -17.52 -17.54 13.35
CA LYS A 155 -18.76 -16.92 12.85
C LYS A 155 -19.18 -17.44 11.46
N GLY A 156 -19.03 -18.74 11.23
CA GLY A 156 -19.38 -19.38 9.97
C GLY A 156 -18.37 -19.22 8.83
N LEU A 157 -17.25 -18.52 9.03
CA LEU A 157 -16.18 -18.31 8.05
C LEU A 157 -14.95 -19.12 8.41
N TRP A 158 -14.27 -19.68 7.41
CA TRP A 158 -12.95 -20.28 7.55
C TRP A 158 -11.90 -19.16 7.54
N VAL A 159 -11.22 -19.01 8.67
CA VAL A 159 -10.21 -17.95 8.88
C VAL A 159 -8.84 -18.59 9.04
N PRO A 160 -7.79 -18.11 8.37
CA PRO A 160 -6.44 -18.62 8.58
C PRO A 160 -5.99 -18.47 10.02
N VAL A 161 -5.31 -19.48 10.54
CA VAL A 161 -4.64 -19.40 11.84
C VAL A 161 -3.44 -18.48 11.71
N THR A 162 -3.40 -17.44 12.54
CA THR A 162 -2.32 -16.45 12.62
C THR A 162 -2.07 -16.12 14.09
N PRO A 163 -0.99 -15.41 14.44
CA PRO A 163 -0.80 -14.90 15.80
C PRO A 163 -1.98 -14.07 16.34
N LEU A 164 -2.78 -13.48 15.45
CA LEU A 164 -3.96 -12.69 15.80
C LEU A 164 -5.25 -13.50 15.79
N THR A 165 -5.25 -14.63 15.14
CA THR A 165 -6.37 -15.57 15.06
C THR A 165 -5.87 -16.97 15.44
N PRO A 166 -5.50 -17.19 16.71
CA PRO A 166 -5.06 -18.51 17.16
C PRO A 166 -6.17 -19.54 17.01
N ALA A 167 -5.78 -20.81 16.90
CA ALA A 167 -6.69 -21.97 16.78
C ALA A 167 -7.65 -22.07 17.97
#